data_6b6dc341a25ddf16271aaa9aac0b5b72
#
_entry.id   6b6dc341a25ddf16271aaa9aac0b5b72
#
_cell.length_a   1.000
_cell.length_b   1.000
_cell.length_c   1.000
_cell.angle_alpha   90.00
_cell.angle_beta   90.00
_cell.angle_gamma   90.00
#
_symmetry.space_group_name_H-M   'P 1'
#
loop_
_entity.id
_entity.type
_entity.pdbx_description
1 polymer ?
#
loop_
_entity_poly.entity_id
_entity_poly.type
_entity_poly.pdbx_seq_one_letter_code
_entity_poly.pdbx_strand_id
1 'polypeptide(L)'
;MADDSIVGAWELVSDSRVGVSIYTDSHFSTVMAAKNRQRSSGERATPDEALEALLTCQAVSGTYAVSGSTGTYTKVANTRAETSDQPIVGNHTINGDTMTFNIRSGGSSTNAGASLTWSRVPSVGTDTPLIGAWELVDD
;
A
#
# COMPACT_ATOMS: atom_id res chain seq x y z
N MET A 1 -18.97 9.24 6.46
CA MET A 1 -19.71 8.01 6.80
C MET A 1 -19.13 6.84 6.06
N ALA A 2 -19.30 6.75 4.75
CA ALA A 2 -18.68 5.69 3.98
C ALA A 2 -17.14 5.66 4.11
N ASP A 3 -16.57 6.79 4.46
CA ASP A 3 -15.12 6.97 4.50
C ASP A 3 -14.47 6.35 5.72
N ASP A 4 -15.21 6.26 6.83
CA ASP A 4 -14.73 5.60 8.03
C ASP A 4 -14.49 4.10 7.80
N SER A 5 -15.12 3.54 6.78
CA SER A 5 -14.98 2.11 6.49
C SER A 5 -13.60 1.71 5.95
N ILE A 6 -12.85 2.65 5.36
CA ILE A 6 -11.51 2.37 4.86
C ILE A 6 -10.44 2.53 5.94
N VAL A 7 -10.69 3.37 6.94
CA VAL A 7 -9.70 3.66 7.99
C VAL A 7 -9.36 2.39 8.78
N GLY A 8 -8.08 2.15 8.98
CA GLY A 8 -7.57 1.00 9.71
C GLY A 8 -6.47 0.28 8.96
N ALA A 9 -6.18 -0.93 9.38
CA ALA A 9 -5.16 -1.78 8.79
C ALA A 9 -5.80 -2.93 8.01
N TRP A 10 -5.21 -3.26 6.88
CA TRP A 10 -5.68 -4.29 5.97
C TRP A 10 -4.52 -5.20 5.56
N GLU A 11 -4.77 -6.49 5.48
CA GLU A 11 -3.81 -7.46 4.97
C GLU A 11 -4.20 -7.91 3.56
N LEU A 12 -3.20 -8.04 2.70
CA LEU A 12 -3.40 -8.49 1.32
C LEU A 12 -3.81 -9.97 1.29
N VAL A 13 -4.87 -10.27 0.58
CA VAL A 13 -5.31 -11.64 0.30
C VAL A 13 -4.73 -12.04 -1.06
N SER A 14 -3.69 -12.85 -1.07
CA SER A 14 -2.99 -13.26 -2.28
C SER A 14 -2.24 -14.57 -2.06
N ASP A 15 -2.17 -15.40 -3.10
CA ASP A 15 -1.40 -16.66 -3.06
C ASP A 15 0.11 -16.42 -3.21
N SER A 16 0.50 -15.35 -3.90
CA SER A 16 1.89 -15.09 -4.28
C SER A 16 2.55 -13.94 -3.55
N ARG A 17 1.77 -13.10 -2.88
CA ARG A 17 2.26 -11.88 -2.22
C ARG A 17 1.75 -11.77 -0.80
N VAL A 18 2.50 -11.02 0.02
CA VAL A 18 2.07 -10.54 1.33
C VAL A 18 2.01 -9.02 1.27
N GLY A 19 1.19 -8.42 2.08
CA GLY A 19 1.12 -6.97 2.14
C GLY A 19 0.27 -6.47 3.28
N VAL A 20 0.57 -5.23 3.67
CA VAL A 20 -0.21 -4.49 4.66
C VAL A 20 -0.49 -3.11 4.08
N SER A 21 -1.71 -2.67 4.24
CA SER A 21 -2.12 -1.32 3.89
C SER A 21 -2.75 -0.67 5.12
N ILE A 22 -2.31 0.54 5.42
CA ILE A 22 -2.78 1.29 6.58
C ILE A 22 -3.37 2.60 6.10
N TYR A 23 -4.55 2.91 6.60
CA TYR A 23 -5.26 4.14 6.28
C TYR A 23 -5.60 4.89 7.56
N THR A 24 -5.25 6.16 7.60
CA THR A 24 -5.83 7.13 8.52
C THR A 24 -6.96 7.87 7.78
N ASP A 25 -7.48 8.93 8.37
CA ASP A 25 -8.49 9.77 7.70
C ASP A 25 -7.94 10.56 6.51
N SER A 26 -6.62 10.69 6.39
CA SER A 26 -5.98 11.53 5.36
C SER A 26 -4.80 10.89 4.65
N HIS A 27 -4.14 9.90 5.26
CA HIS A 27 -2.91 9.30 4.76
C HIS A 27 -3.05 7.79 4.59
N PHE A 28 -2.27 7.27 3.65
CA PHE A 28 -2.17 5.82 3.43
C PHE A 28 -0.71 5.38 3.38
N SER A 29 -0.49 4.13 3.71
CA SER A 29 0.80 3.47 3.52
C SER A 29 0.56 2.01 3.15
N THR A 30 1.15 1.58 2.05
CA THR A 30 1.01 0.21 1.56
C THR A 30 2.38 -0.37 1.30
N VAL A 31 2.63 -1.57 1.83
CA VAL A 31 3.82 -2.35 1.55
C VAL A 31 3.40 -3.73 1.08
N MET A 32 3.91 -4.15 -0.06
CA MET A 32 3.66 -5.47 -0.63
C MET A 32 4.98 -6.11 -1.03
N ALA A 33 5.08 -7.42 -0.85
CA ALA A 33 6.26 -8.19 -1.23
C ALA A 33 5.86 -9.59 -1.70
N ALA A 34 6.70 -10.18 -2.54
CA ALA A 34 6.55 -11.58 -2.92
C ALA A 34 6.75 -12.49 -1.70
N LYS A 35 5.96 -13.55 -1.59
CA LYS A 35 6.05 -14.50 -0.45
C LYS A 35 7.40 -15.22 -0.40
N ASN A 36 7.95 -15.57 -1.55
CA ASN A 36 9.14 -16.42 -1.66
C ASN A 36 10.39 -15.61 -2.01
N ARG A 37 10.62 -14.50 -1.31
CA ARG A 37 11.80 -13.67 -1.53
C ARG A 37 13.05 -14.43 -1.08
N GLN A 38 14.09 -14.37 -1.91
CA GLN A 38 15.39 -14.96 -1.60
C GLN A 38 16.16 -14.05 -0.64
N ARG A 39 16.86 -14.66 0.29
CA ARG A 39 17.81 -13.94 1.14
C ARG A 39 19.09 -13.66 0.36
N SER A 40 19.76 -12.57 0.71
CA SER A 40 21.09 -12.29 0.21
C SER A 40 22.05 -13.41 0.61
N SER A 41 23.00 -13.70 -0.27
CA SER A 41 24.01 -14.76 -0.06
C SER A 41 25.06 -14.39 0.99
N GLY A 42 25.21 -13.10 1.31
CA GLY A 42 26.18 -12.58 2.27
C GLY A 42 25.60 -11.42 3.07
N GLU A 43 26.47 -10.67 3.77
CA GLU A 43 26.06 -9.51 4.56
C GLU A 43 25.50 -8.37 3.71
N ARG A 44 25.96 -8.28 2.46
CA ARG A 44 25.47 -7.31 1.48
C ARG A 44 24.93 -8.04 0.28
N ALA A 45 23.86 -7.51 -0.27
CA ALA A 45 23.30 -8.01 -1.52
C ALA A 45 24.28 -7.76 -2.67
N THR A 46 24.42 -8.72 -3.57
CA THR A 46 25.05 -8.50 -4.88
C THR A 46 24.15 -7.57 -5.71
N PRO A 47 24.65 -6.95 -6.80
CA PRO A 47 23.80 -6.12 -7.66
C PRO A 47 22.55 -6.84 -8.17
N ASP A 48 22.67 -8.11 -8.58
CA ASP A 48 21.51 -8.88 -9.03
C ASP A 48 20.53 -9.19 -7.91
N GLU A 49 21.03 -9.51 -6.72
CA GLU A 49 20.19 -9.71 -5.52
C GLU A 49 19.46 -8.44 -5.13
N ALA A 50 20.13 -7.29 -5.21
CA ALA A 50 19.53 -6.00 -4.91
C ALA A 50 18.42 -5.65 -5.90
N LEU A 51 18.64 -5.91 -7.19
CA LEU A 51 17.63 -5.71 -8.23
C LEU A 51 16.41 -6.61 -7.98
N GLU A 52 16.65 -7.88 -7.71
CA GLU A 52 15.58 -8.84 -7.39
C GLU A 52 14.79 -8.39 -6.15
N ALA A 53 15.48 -7.94 -5.10
CA ALA A 53 14.84 -7.44 -3.90
C ALA A 53 13.94 -6.22 -4.20
N LEU A 54 14.41 -5.30 -5.04
CA LEU A 54 13.62 -4.15 -5.46
C LEU A 54 12.39 -4.56 -6.27
N LEU A 55 12.56 -5.49 -7.21
CA LEU A 55 11.48 -5.92 -8.10
C LEU A 55 10.40 -6.75 -7.38
N THR A 56 10.74 -7.38 -6.26
CA THR A 56 9.82 -8.21 -5.48
C THR A 56 9.19 -7.50 -4.29
N CYS A 57 9.46 -6.21 -4.14
CA CYS A 57 8.88 -5.40 -3.06
C CYS A 57 8.39 -4.07 -3.63
N GLN A 58 7.27 -3.60 -3.13
CA GLN A 58 6.77 -2.26 -3.44
C GLN A 58 6.23 -1.62 -2.17
N ALA A 59 6.66 -0.41 -1.89
CA ALA A 59 6.12 0.41 -0.81
C ALA A 59 5.75 1.77 -1.37
N VAL A 60 4.60 2.26 -0.99
CA VAL A 60 4.11 3.57 -1.38
C VAL A 60 3.31 4.18 -0.24
N SER A 61 3.50 5.45 0.01
CA SER A 61 2.76 6.20 1.01
C SER A 61 2.49 7.63 0.54
N GLY A 62 1.50 8.24 1.15
CA GLY A 62 1.12 9.61 0.84
C GLY A 62 -0.24 9.95 1.40
N THR A 63 -0.93 10.84 0.72
CA THR A 63 -2.28 11.27 1.06
C THR A 63 -3.30 10.65 0.12
N TYR A 64 -4.55 10.57 0.57
CA TYR A 64 -5.62 10.06 -0.27
C TYR A 64 -6.92 10.80 0.01
N ALA A 65 -7.81 10.74 -0.96
CA ALA A 65 -9.17 11.21 -0.83
C ALA A 65 -10.11 10.20 -1.48
N VAL A 66 -11.26 9.97 -0.86
CA VAL A 66 -12.30 9.09 -1.38
C VAL A 66 -13.54 9.90 -1.68
N SER A 67 -14.07 9.71 -2.88
CA SER A 67 -15.35 10.29 -3.30
C SER A 67 -16.23 9.16 -3.84
N GLY A 68 -17.27 8.80 -3.10
CA GLY A 68 -18.07 7.62 -3.41
C GLY A 68 -17.20 6.35 -3.31
N SER A 69 -17.07 5.61 -4.39
CA SER A 69 -16.21 4.43 -4.47
C SER A 69 -14.85 4.73 -5.10
N THR A 70 -14.60 5.96 -5.52
CA THR A 70 -13.35 6.34 -6.20
C THR A 70 -12.35 6.88 -5.20
N GLY A 71 -11.18 6.26 -5.14
CA GLY A 71 -10.05 6.73 -4.35
C GLY A 71 -8.98 7.36 -5.25
N THR A 72 -8.43 8.49 -4.80
CA THR A 72 -7.33 9.18 -5.46
C THR A 72 -6.18 9.28 -4.47
N TYR A 73 -5.04 8.73 -4.83
CA TYR A 73 -3.87 8.60 -3.96
C TYR A 73 -2.73 9.44 -4.49
N THR A 74 -2.27 10.38 -3.69
CA THR A 74 -1.10 11.22 -4.03
C THR A 74 0.13 10.61 -3.38
N LYS A 75 1.08 10.19 -4.20
CA LYS A 75 2.32 9.54 -3.73
C LYS A 75 3.28 10.59 -3.19
N VAL A 76 3.73 10.39 -1.96
CA VAL A 76 4.80 11.19 -1.35
C VAL A 76 6.11 10.41 -1.33
N ALA A 77 6.05 9.13 -0.99
CA ALA A 77 7.19 8.23 -0.99
C ALA A 77 6.84 6.95 -1.74
N ASN A 78 7.75 6.49 -2.59
CA ASN A 78 7.53 5.33 -3.44
C ASN A 78 8.86 4.64 -3.75
N THR A 79 8.92 3.33 -3.58
CA THR A 79 10.12 2.55 -3.89
C THR A 79 10.35 2.36 -5.38
N ARG A 80 9.33 2.64 -6.21
CA ARG A 80 9.40 2.44 -7.67
C ARG A 80 9.57 3.79 -8.36
N ALA A 81 10.82 4.18 -8.55
CA ALA A 81 11.18 5.44 -9.22
C ALA A 81 10.68 5.51 -10.67
N GLU A 82 10.47 4.36 -11.31
CA GLU A 82 9.97 4.27 -12.67
C GLU A 82 8.47 4.49 -12.81
N THR A 83 7.73 4.57 -11.70
CA THR A 83 6.30 4.84 -11.77
C THR A 83 6.02 6.31 -12.06
N SER A 84 4.90 6.56 -12.69
CA SER A 84 4.42 7.90 -12.99
C SER A 84 4.23 8.74 -11.71
N ASP A 85 4.45 10.04 -11.80
CA ASP A 85 4.11 10.99 -10.74
C ASP A 85 2.60 11.25 -10.64
N GLN A 86 1.83 10.73 -11.60
CA GLN A 86 0.37 10.88 -11.57
C GLN A 86 -0.23 10.19 -10.35
N PRO A 87 -1.32 10.73 -9.78
CA PRO A 87 -2.02 10.05 -8.69
C PRO A 87 -2.50 8.66 -9.09
N ILE A 88 -2.50 7.76 -8.14
CA ILE A 88 -3.16 6.46 -8.33
C ILE A 88 -4.65 6.67 -8.17
N VAL A 89 -5.42 6.27 -9.17
CA VAL A 89 -6.89 6.35 -9.14
C VAL A 89 -7.45 4.96 -9.26
N GLY A 90 -8.39 4.63 -8.40
CA GLY A 90 -9.02 3.33 -8.43
C GLY A 90 -10.38 3.32 -7.73
N ASN A 91 -11.05 2.19 -7.82
CA ASN A 91 -12.34 2.00 -7.16
C ASN A 91 -12.20 1.06 -5.98
N HIS A 92 -12.77 1.47 -4.85
CA HIS A 92 -12.91 0.64 -3.67
C HIS A 92 -14.30 0.03 -3.61
N THR A 93 -14.36 -1.24 -3.24
CA THR A 93 -15.59 -1.89 -2.83
C THR A 93 -15.35 -2.49 -1.45
N ILE A 94 -16.01 -1.96 -0.43
CA ILE A 94 -15.85 -2.45 0.94
C ILE A 94 -17.15 -3.15 1.35
N ASN A 95 -17.01 -4.40 1.76
CA ASN A 95 -18.10 -5.22 2.21
C ASN A 95 -17.69 -5.90 3.52
N GLY A 96 -18.07 -5.27 4.64
CA GLY A 96 -17.66 -5.72 5.96
C GLY A 96 -16.14 -5.63 6.14
N ASP A 97 -15.51 -6.77 6.33
CA ASP A 97 -14.06 -6.86 6.56
C ASP A 97 -13.26 -7.18 5.29
N THR A 98 -13.89 -7.08 4.13
CA THR A 98 -13.23 -7.30 2.84
C THR A 98 -13.27 -6.01 2.02
N MET A 99 -12.12 -5.64 1.47
CA MET A 99 -12.00 -4.53 0.54
C MET A 99 -11.40 -5.02 -0.77
N THR A 100 -11.99 -4.64 -1.88
CA THR A 100 -11.42 -4.84 -3.21
C THR A 100 -11.08 -3.49 -3.81
N PHE A 101 -9.87 -3.35 -4.30
CA PHE A 101 -9.40 -2.14 -4.96
C PHE A 101 -9.01 -2.45 -6.39
N ASN A 102 -9.66 -1.77 -7.33
CA ASN A 102 -9.37 -1.90 -8.76
C ASN A 102 -8.61 -0.67 -9.23
N ILE A 103 -7.34 -0.84 -9.58
CA ILE A 103 -6.49 0.25 -10.06
C ILE A 103 -6.88 0.60 -11.49
N ARG A 104 -7.22 1.87 -11.72
CA ARG A 104 -7.58 2.38 -13.04
C ARG A 104 -6.41 3.08 -13.72
N SER A 105 -5.65 3.88 -12.98
CA SER A 105 -4.53 4.65 -13.52
C SER A 105 -3.54 5.03 -12.43
N GLY A 106 -2.35 5.48 -12.82
CA GLY A 106 -1.34 6.00 -11.91
C GLY A 106 -0.54 4.94 -11.15
N GLY A 107 -0.88 3.67 -11.25
CA GLY A 107 -0.08 2.59 -10.70
C GLY A 107 1.15 2.31 -11.56
N SER A 108 1.92 1.28 -11.21
CA SER A 108 2.98 0.80 -12.09
C SER A 108 2.36 0.27 -13.39
N SER A 109 3.15 0.25 -14.47
CA SER A 109 2.68 -0.24 -15.76
C SER A 109 2.17 -1.69 -15.70
N THR A 110 2.63 -2.47 -14.72
CA THR A 110 2.21 -3.86 -14.50
C THR A 110 0.92 -3.96 -13.67
N ASN A 111 0.48 -2.87 -13.04
CA ASN A 111 -0.68 -2.86 -12.14
C ASN A 111 -1.94 -2.22 -12.75
N ALA A 112 -1.84 -1.61 -13.93
CA ALA A 112 -3.00 -1.03 -14.58
C ALA A 112 -4.05 -2.11 -14.85
N GLY A 113 -5.27 -1.90 -14.36
CA GLY A 113 -6.33 -2.90 -14.43
C GLY A 113 -6.27 -4.00 -13.37
N ALA A 114 -5.27 -3.95 -12.48
CA ALA A 114 -5.14 -4.95 -11.41
C ALA A 114 -6.23 -4.77 -10.36
N SER A 115 -6.66 -5.88 -9.80
CA SER A 115 -7.58 -5.95 -8.68
C SER A 115 -6.85 -6.52 -7.46
N LEU A 116 -6.93 -5.80 -6.34
CA LEU A 116 -6.32 -6.22 -5.08
C LEU A 116 -7.42 -6.45 -4.05
N THR A 117 -7.35 -7.57 -3.36
CA THR A 117 -8.29 -7.90 -2.29
C THR A 117 -7.57 -7.85 -0.94
N TRP A 118 -8.20 -7.20 0.01
CA TRP A 118 -7.68 -6.94 1.34
C TRP A 118 -8.65 -7.42 2.41
N SER A 119 -8.13 -7.93 3.50
CA SER A 119 -8.88 -8.33 4.67
C SER A 119 -8.57 -7.40 5.83
N ARG A 120 -9.59 -6.93 6.53
CA ARG A 120 -9.42 -6.02 7.66
C ARG A 120 -8.70 -6.71 8.82
N VAL A 121 -7.68 -6.07 9.34
CA VAL A 121 -7.02 -6.51 10.57
C VAL A 121 -7.81 -5.99 11.76
N PRO A 122 -8.22 -6.87 12.69
CA PRO A 122 -8.92 -6.42 13.88
C PRO A 122 -8.08 -5.42 14.68
N SER A 123 -8.72 -4.32 15.11
CA SER A 123 -8.06 -3.36 15.97
C SER A 123 -8.05 -3.89 17.41
N VAL A 124 -6.86 -4.01 17.97
CA VAL A 124 -6.64 -4.32 19.39
C VAL A 124 -6.05 -3.10 20.11
N GLY A 125 -6.21 -1.92 19.50
CA GLY A 125 -5.50 -0.73 19.88
C GLY A 125 -5.85 -0.21 21.24
N THR A 126 -4.85 0.29 21.91
CA THR A 126 -4.98 1.23 23.02
C THR A 126 -4.72 2.63 22.48
N ASP A 127 -5.37 3.63 23.06
CA ASP A 127 -5.05 5.01 22.74
C ASP A 127 -3.61 5.30 23.16
N THR A 128 -2.80 5.63 22.18
CA THR A 128 -1.41 6.04 22.42
C THR A 128 -1.11 7.29 21.63
N PRO A 129 -0.15 8.12 22.08
CA PRO A 129 0.25 9.31 21.32
C PRO A 129 0.85 9.00 19.94
N LEU A 130 1.16 7.73 19.67
CA LEU A 130 1.73 7.32 18.38
C LEU A 130 0.66 7.07 17.31
N ILE A 131 -0.61 6.96 17.69
CA ILE A 131 -1.67 6.74 16.70
C ILE A 131 -1.85 8.02 15.86
N GLY A 132 -1.74 7.85 14.56
CA GLY A 132 -1.89 8.94 13.59
C GLY A 132 -0.89 8.83 12.46
N ALA A 133 -0.86 9.85 11.64
CA ALA A 133 0.11 10.00 10.57
C ALA A 133 1.21 10.98 10.99
N TRP A 134 2.44 10.64 10.66
CA TRP A 134 3.61 11.43 11.01
C TRP A 134 4.43 11.71 9.76
N GLU A 135 4.83 12.93 9.58
CA GLU A 135 5.73 13.33 8.50
C GLU A 135 7.15 13.54 9.04
N LEU A 136 8.12 13.06 8.28
CA LEU A 136 9.52 13.30 8.60
C LEU A 136 9.82 14.79 8.37
N VAL A 137 10.41 15.40 9.37
CA VAL A 137 10.95 16.77 9.25
C VAL A 137 12.48 16.70 9.22
N ASP A 138 13.09 17.61 8.49
CA ASP A 138 14.55 17.68 8.42
C ASP A 138 15.16 18.06 9.79
N ASP A 139 16.35 17.51 10.06
CA ASP A 139 17.12 17.83 11.25
C ASP A 139 17.75 19.23 11.18
#